data_6b3e1e9d426e2e107c7019a90c200f07
#
_entry.id   6b3e1e9d426e2e107c7019a90c200f07
#
_cell.length_a   1.000
_cell.length_b   1.000
_cell.length_c   1.000
_cell.angle_alpha   90.00
_cell.angle_beta   90.00
_cell.angle_gamma   90.00
#
_symmetry.space_group_name_H-M   'P 1'
#
loop_
_entity.id
_entity.type
_entity.pdbx_description
1 polymer ?
#
loop_
_entity_poly.entity_id
_entity_poly.type
_entity_poly.pdbx_seq_one_letter_code
_entity_poly.pdbx_strand_id
1 'polypeptide(L)'
;MTTLTVPNESTLSPKQALLTDQIGNEVYASHYSERRAYRLILTCGTVLFCGSMWLNWSLAHRPIANRYIRIDEMSRAQAIQYSDLNYTPREGEVRTYLVDWANYRYTISRDTIAKKYPLNYYFLSGNLASQLMGEDNQNHLVSQIVGGQIEQSDVEVKNVTITSMSQETIQGAVIARGTALLALDKLYSPSHSHEPRTEHWLMSVTYYLNPKQVSDQAKIYPQYEFINPLGLTITEFHENRVSVDSIAPGTLATTDGAVR
;
A
#
# COMPACT_ATOMS: atom_id res chain seq x y z
N MET A 1 -66.89 -27.77 24.63
CA MET A 1 -66.03 -28.15 25.79
C MET A 1 -66.45 -29.54 26.23
N THR A 2 -65.74 -30.58 25.79
CA THR A 2 -66.05 -31.95 26.16
C THR A 2 -65.15 -32.29 27.31
N THR A 3 -65.66 -32.33 28.52
CA THR A 3 -64.96 -32.77 29.72
C THR A 3 -64.74 -34.28 29.65
N LEU A 4 -63.48 -34.67 29.41
CA LEU A 4 -63.03 -36.04 29.58
C LEU A 4 -63.08 -36.39 31.08
N THR A 5 -64.10 -37.10 31.50
CA THR A 5 -64.21 -37.72 32.84
C THR A 5 -63.16 -38.83 32.93
N VAL A 6 -62.14 -38.58 33.73
CA VAL A 6 -61.13 -39.61 34.08
C VAL A 6 -61.86 -40.71 34.89
N PRO A 7 -61.83 -41.98 34.45
CA PRO A 7 -62.47 -43.06 35.23
C PRO A 7 -61.77 -43.24 36.57
N ASN A 8 -62.57 -43.39 37.61
CA ASN A 8 -62.13 -43.58 38.99
C ASN A 8 -61.33 -44.89 39.08
N GLU A 9 -60.09 -44.87 39.54
CA GLU A 9 -59.16 -46.03 39.64
C GLU A 9 -59.69 -47.21 40.39
N SER A 10 -60.71 -47.06 41.23
CA SER A 10 -61.33 -48.07 42.05
C SER A 10 -62.18 -49.10 41.30
N THR A 11 -62.41 -48.96 39.99
CA THR A 11 -63.32 -49.85 39.21
C THR A 11 -62.60 -50.63 38.11
N LEU A 12 -61.29 -50.50 38.00
CA LEU A 12 -60.52 -51.24 36.99
C LEU A 12 -60.10 -52.65 37.49
N SER A 13 -60.32 -53.67 36.65
CA SER A 13 -59.81 -54.96 36.92
C SER A 13 -58.28 -54.96 36.98
N PRO A 14 -57.62 -55.88 37.76
CA PRO A 14 -56.15 -55.89 37.89
C PRO A 14 -55.41 -55.95 36.51
N LYS A 15 -56.03 -56.61 35.54
CA LYS A 15 -55.46 -56.65 34.16
C LYS A 15 -55.57 -55.32 33.40
N GLN A 16 -56.62 -54.56 33.67
CA GLN A 16 -56.81 -53.20 33.03
C GLN A 16 -55.88 -52.19 33.67
N ALA A 17 -55.62 -52.28 34.96
CA ALA A 17 -54.65 -51.40 35.64
C ALA A 17 -53.21 -51.65 35.16
N LEU A 18 -52.82 -52.89 34.96
CA LEU A 18 -51.52 -53.26 34.41
C LEU A 18 -51.32 -52.75 32.93
N LEU A 19 -52.39 -52.91 32.15
CA LEU A 19 -52.37 -52.39 30.75
C LEU A 19 -52.26 -50.87 30.69
N THR A 20 -52.99 -50.17 31.57
CA THR A 20 -52.93 -48.69 31.63
C THR A 20 -51.53 -48.20 32.06
N ASP A 21 -50.91 -48.88 32.98
CA ASP A 21 -49.55 -48.61 33.48
C ASP A 21 -48.48 -48.85 32.38
N GLN A 22 -48.64 -49.94 31.60
CA GLN A 22 -47.74 -50.22 30.48
C GLN A 22 -47.89 -49.16 29.36
N ILE A 23 -49.11 -48.76 28.98
CA ILE A 23 -49.35 -47.75 27.99
C ILE A 23 -48.85 -46.40 28.50
N GLY A 24 -49.01 -46.08 29.76
CA GLY A 24 -48.46 -44.87 30.37
C GLY A 24 -46.94 -44.80 30.27
N ASN A 25 -46.28 -45.88 30.60
CA ASN A 25 -44.82 -45.96 30.54
C ASN A 25 -44.29 -45.87 29.10
N GLU A 26 -44.94 -46.46 28.12
CA GLU A 26 -44.57 -46.36 26.72
C GLU A 26 -44.72 -44.94 26.18
N VAL A 27 -45.81 -44.24 26.52
CA VAL A 27 -46.05 -42.84 26.13
C VAL A 27 -45.02 -41.93 26.78
N TYR A 28 -44.72 -42.12 28.07
CA TYR A 28 -43.64 -41.33 28.72
C TYR A 28 -42.27 -41.61 28.14
N ALA A 29 -41.94 -42.86 27.81
CA ALA A 29 -40.68 -43.20 27.18
C ALA A 29 -40.54 -42.56 25.77
N SER A 30 -41.61 -42.55 24.99
CA SER A 30 -41.68 -41.88 23.68
C SER A 30 -41.44 -40.38 23.81
N HIS A 31 -42.18 -39.70 24.66
CA HIS A 31 -42.02 -38.25 24.87
C HIS A 31 -40.63 -37.88 25.44
N TYR A 32 -40.06 -38.74 26.27
CA TYR A 32 -38.71 -38.51 26.80
C TYR A 32 -37.64 -38.67 25.72
N SER A 33 -37.77 -39.63 24.81
CA SER A 33 -36.86 -39.85 23.71
C SER A 33 -36.94 -38.65 22.68
N GLU A 34 -38.15 -38.20 22.37
CA GLU A 34 -38.36 -37.04 21.53
C GLU A 34 -37.75 -35.76 22.12
N ARG A 35 -37.96 -35.48 23.40
CA ARG A 35 -37.33 -34.36 24.09
C ARG A 35 -35.80 -34.42 24.09
N ARG A 36 -35.20 -35.60 24.19
CA ARG A 36 -33.76 -35.78 24.07
C ARG A 36 -33.27 -35.52 22.66
N ALA A 37 -34.00 -36.00 21.64
CA ALA A 37 -33.67 -35.73 20.24
C ALA A 37 -33.74 -34.23 19.91
N TYR A 38 -34.80 -33.55 20.35
CA TYR A 38 -34.91 -32.09 20.16
C TYR A 38 -33.79 -31.33 20.87
N ARG A 39 -33.40 -31.71 22.10
CA ARG A 39 -32.28 -31.08 22.81
C ARG A 39 -30.97 -31.30 22.08
N LEU A 40 -30.71 -32.50 21.55
CA LEU A 40 -29.51 -32.80 20.77
C LEU A 40 -29.48 -31.98 19.46
N ILE A 41 -30.59 -31.92 18.74
CA ILE A 41 -30.67 -31.11 17.50
C ILE A 41 -30.44 -29.63 17.81
N LEU A 42 -31.05 -29.12 18.87
CA LEU A 42 -30.89 -27.72 19.28
C LEU A 42 -29.44 -27.41 19.68
N THR A 43 -28.80 -28.28 20.47
CA THR A 43 -27.41 -28.10 20.89
C THR A 43 -26.44 -28.19 19.70
N CYS A 44 -26.61 -29.15 18.79
CA CYS A 44 -25.81 -29.25 17.57
C CYS A 44 -26.00 -28.05 16.67
N GLY A 45 -27.25 -27.59 16.49
CA GLY A 45 -27.57 -26.41 15.71
C GLY A 45 -26.89 -25.14 16.28
N THR A 46 -26.95 -24.97 17.61
CA THR A 46 -26.30 -23.83 18.28
C THR A 46 -24.78 -23.85 18.11
N VAL A 47 -24.16 -25.04 18.28
CA VAL A 47 -22.69 -25.18 18.09
C VAL A 47 -22.28 -24.88 16.66
N LEU A 48 -23.03 -25.38 15.67
CA LEU A 48 -22.77 -25.09 14.25
C LEU A 48 -22.94 -23.60 13.93
N PHE A 49 -23.99 -22.96 14.47
CA PHE A 49 -24.23 -21.54 14.29
C PHE A 49 -23.11 -20.68 14.91
N CYS A 50 -22.72 -20.98 16.16
CA CYS A 50 -21.61 -20.28 16.81
C CYS A 50 -20.28 -20.49 16.07
N GLY A 51 -20.03 -21.71 15.60
CA GLY A 51 -18.84 -22.03 14.79
C GLY A 51 -18.82 -21.27 13.46
N SER A 52 -19.94 -21.19 12.77
CA SER A 52 -20.08 -20.39 11.54
C SER A 52 -19.89 -18.91 11.80
N MET A 53 -20.43 -18.37 12.86
CA MET A 53 -20.27 -16.97 13.24
C MET A 53 -18.83 -16.63 13.60
N TRP A 54 -18.14 -17.55 14.31
CA TRP A 54 -16.71 -17.43 14.60
C TRP A 54 -15.85 -17.43 13.34
N LEU A 55 -16.14 -18.34 12.40
CA LEU A 55 -15.42 -18.43 11.13
C LEU A 55 -15.61 -17.14 10.30
N ASN A 56 -16.84 -16.65 10.20
CA ASN A 56 -17.12 -15.39 9.48
C ASN A 56 -16.42 -14.21 10.14
N TRP A 57 -16.43 -14.13 11.47
CA TRP A 57 -15.71 -13.11 12.21
C TRP A 57 -14.20 -13.18 11.97
N SER A 58 -13.62 -14.38 12.04
CA SER A 58 -12.20 -14.61 11.76
C SER A 58 -11.79 -14.26 10.32
N LEU A 59 -12.64 -14.59 9.34
CA LEU A 59 -12.42 -14.23 7.93
C LEU A 59 -12.52 -12.72 7.68
N ALA A 60 -13.51 -12.06 8.29
CA ALA A 60 -13.71 -10.62 8.16
C ALA A 60 -12.57 -9.79 8.79
N HIS A 61 -11.91 -10.34 9.81
CA HIS A 61 -10.80 -9.66 10.50
C HIS A 61 -9.42 -10.16 10.08
N ARG A 62 -9.34 -10.98 9.03
CA ARG A 62 -8.02 -11.33 8.46
C ARG A 62 -7.43 -10.09 7.83
N PRO A 63 -6.21 -9.68 8.22
CA PRO A 63 -5.52 -8.61 7.51
C PRO A 63 -5.39 -9.02 6.04
N ILE A 64 -5.80 -8.15 5.15
CA ILE A 64 -5.61 -8.33 3.71
C ILE A 64 -4.10 -8.31 3.50
N ALA A 65 -3.49 -9.48 3.30
CA ALA A 65 -2.10 -9.56 2.92
C ALA A 65 -2.01 -9.13 1.45
N ASN A 66 -1.64 -7.86 1.23
CA ASN A 66 -1.35 -7.38 -0.10
C ASN A 66 -0.13 -8.14 -0.62
N ARG A 67 -0.34 -8.96 -1.64
CA ARG A 67 0.72 -9.71 -2.32
C ARG A 67 1.20 -8.86 -3.48
N TYR A 68 2.35 -8.27 -3.34
CA TYR A 68 3.01 -7.59 -4.45
C TYR A 68 3.69 -8.63 -5.34
N ILE A 69 3.44 -8.53 -6.61
CA ILE A 69 4.07 -9.39 -7.62
C ILE A 69 5.26 -8.62 -8.18
N ARG A 70 6.46 -9.03 -7.81
CA ARG A 70 7.68 -8.54 -8.43
C ARG A 70 7.88 -9.24 -9.76
N ILE A 71 8.06 -8.50 -10.82
CA ILE A 71 8.49 -9.04 -12.11
C ILE A 71 10.02 -8.95 -12.13
N ASP A 72 10.69 -10.10 -12.08
CA ASP A 72 12.13 -10.18 -12.22
C ASP A 72 12.57 -9.87 -13.66
N GLU A 73 13.83 -9.52 -13.87
CA GLU A 73 14.42 -9.23 -15.20
C GLU A 73 14.18 -10.35 -16.23
N MET A 74 13.87 -11.56 -15.76
CA MET A 74 13.46 -12.70 -16.58
C MET A 74 11.94 -12.85 -16.73
N SER A 75 11.12 -11.81 -16.46
CA SER A 75 9.66 -11.82 -16.54
C SER A 75 8.97 -12.85 -15.62
N ARG A 76 9.63 -13.29 -14.57
CA ARG A 76 9.04 -14.20 -13.58
C ARG A 76 8.37 -13.40 -12.47
N ALA A 77 7.08 -13.63 -12.27
CA ALA A 77 6.33 -13.03 -11.18
C ALA A 77 6.72 -13.69 -9.84
N GLN A 78 7.29 -12.93 -8.92
CA GLN A 78 7.54 -13.34 -7.54
C GLN A 78 6.58 -12.61 -6.59
N ALA A 79 5.88 -13.38 -5.74
CA ALA A 79 5.07 -12.80 -4.68
C ALA A 79 5.98 -12.36 -3.53
N ILE A 80 5.98 -11.07 -3.21
CA ILE A 80 6.71 -10.51 -2.08
C ILE A 80 5.73 -10.35 -0.92
N GLN A 81 6.07 -10.95 0.23
CA GLN A 81 5.39 -10.64 1.49
C GLN A 81 6.20 -9.59 2.22
N TYR A 82 5.56 -8.46 2.58
CA TYR A 82 6.19 -7.40 3.39
C TYR A 82 6.64 -7.86 4.79
N SER A 83 6.29 -9.08 5.20
CA SER A 83 6.77 -9.71 6.43
C SER A 83 8.22 -10.20 6.36
N ASP A 84 8.81 -10.26 5.18
CA ASP A 84 10.22 -10.64 5.05
C ASP A 84 11.10 -9.45 5.45
N LEU A 85 11.48 -9.45 6.71
CA LEU A 85 12.38 -8.48 7.35
C LEU A 85 13.77 -8.38 6.67
N ASN A 86 14.05 -9.22 5.68
CA ASN A 86 15.31 -9.30 4.95
C ASN A 86 15.22 -8.81 3.49
N TYR A 87 14.15 -8.08 3.13
CA TYR A 87 14.06 -7.52 1.78
C TYR A 87 15.13 -6.44 1.58
N THR A 88 16.03 -6.69 0.66
CA THR A 88 17.02 -5.72 0.19
C THR A 88 16.54 -5.13 -1.13
N PRO A 89 16.13 -3.86 -1.19
CA PRO A 89 15.75 -3.21 -2.43
C PRO A 89 16.92 -3.23 -3.41
N ARG A 90 16.64 -3.55 -4.66
CA ARG A 90 17.65 -3.47 -5.73
C ARG A 90 17.76 -2.02 -6.20
N GLU A 91 18.97 -1.63 -6.61
CA GLU A 91 19.19 -0.28 -7.16
C GLU A 91 18.23 0.08 -8.30
N GLY A 92 17.90 -0.88 -9.18
CA GLY A 92 16.98 -0.65 -10.29
C GLY A 92 15.58 -0.23 -9.83
N GLU A 93 15.09 -0.80 -8.74
CA GLU A 93 13.79 -0.44 -8.17
C GLU A 93 13.83 0.98 -7.59
N VAL A 94 14.89 1.31 -6.86
CA VAL A 94 15.08 2.66 -6.32
C VAL A 94 15.13 3.69 -7.44
N ARG A 95 15.85 3.39 -8.53
CA ARG A 95 15.92 4.26 -9.72
C ARG A 95 14.53 4.52 -10.30
N THR A 96 13.69 3.49 -10.46
CA THR A 96 12.34 3.63 -10.99
C THR A 96 11.50 4.58 -10.14
N TYR A 97 11.49 4.41 -8.81
CA TYR A 97 10.70 5.28 -7.93
C TYR A 97 11.26 6.70 -7.80
N LEU A 98 12.56 6.90 -7.95
CA LEU A 98 13.15 8.24 -8.06
C LEU A 98 12.75 8.93 -9.37
N VAL A 99 12.63 8.18 -10.47
CA VAL A 99 12.10 8.69 -11.75
C VAL A 99 10.63 9.08 -11.59
N ASP A 100 9.82 8.24 -10.96
CA ASP A 100 8.40 8.53 -10.73
C ASP A 100 8.22 9.79 -9.87
N TRP A 101 8.99 9.92 -8.79
CA TRP A 101 9.00 11.12 -7.96
C TRP A 101 9.38 12.37 -8.76
N ALA A 102 10.46 12.33 -9.56
CA ALA A 102 10.87 13.44 -10.39
C ALA A 102 9.76 13.83 -11.38
N ASN A 103 9.10 12.87 -12.01
CA ASN A 103 7.99 13.11 -12.91
C ASN A 103 6.80 13.76 -12.18
N TYR A 104 6.44 13.30 -10.97
CA TYR A 104 5.34 13.93 -10.22
C TYR A 104 5.65 15.36 -9.80
N ARG A 105 6.91 15.66 -9.47
CA ARG A 105 7.29 16.98 -8.98
C ARG A 105 7.51 18.01 -10.08
N TYR A 106 8.10 17.61 -11.21
CA TYR A 106 8.61 18.54 -12.22
C TYR A 106 7.80 18.59 -13.52
N THR A 107 6.92 17.61 -13.76
CA THR A 107 5.98 17.72 -14.87
C THR A 107 4.86 18.70 -14.53
N ILE A 108 4.88 19.86 -15.19
CA ILE A 108 3.93 20.94 -14.99
C ILE A 108 2.98 20.99 -16.17
N SER A 109 1.79 20.43 -16.00
CA SER A 109 0.72 20.44 -17.00
C SER A 109 -0.57 20.95 -16.38
N ARG A 110 -1.26 21.89 -17.02
CA ARG A 110 -2.51 22.49 -16.54
C ARG A 110 -3.58 21.43 -16.24
N ASP A 111 -3.67 20.42 -17.10
CA ASP A 111 -4.73 19.40 -17.02
C ASP A 111 -4.50 18.38 -15.90
N THR A 112 -3.24 18.14 -15.54
CA THR A 112 -2.88 17.04 -14.63
C THR A 112 -2.28 17.49 -13.33
N ILE A 113 -1.86 18.75 -13.19
CA ILE A 113 -1.12 19.26 -12.04
C ILE A 113 -1.86 19.01 -10.71
N ALA A 114 -3.15 19.30 -10.66
CA ALA A 114 -3.95 19.14 -9.46
C ALA A 114 -4.04 17.68 -8.97
N LYS A 115 -3.85 16.72 -9.87
CA LYS A 115 -3.92 15.29 -9.58
C LYS A 115 -2.55 14.65 -9.35
N LYS A 116 -1.56 15.00 -10.20
CA LYS A 116 -0.24 14.35 -10.20
C LYS A 116 0.72 15.00 -9.21
N TYR A 117 0.74 16.31 -9.12
CA TYR A 117 1.70 17.01 -8.28
C TYR A 117 1.62 16.64 -6.80
N PRO A 118 0.44 16.48 -6.18
CA PRO A 118 0.35 16.04 -4.78
C PRO A 118 0.97 14.67 -4.53
N LEU A 119 1.12 13.82 -5.56
CA LEU A 119 1.72 12.49 -5.41
C LEU A 119 3.22 12.56 -5.05
N ASN A 120 3.90 13.67 -5.39
CA ASN A 120 5.30 13.84 -5.02
C ASN A 120 5.52 13.84 -3.50
N TYR A 121 4.54 14.33 -2.71
CA TYR A 121 4.66 14.41 -1.26
C TYR A 121 4.70 13.05 -0.58
N TYR A 122 4.18 11.99 -1.22
CA TYR A 122 4.28 10.62 -0.70
C TYR A 122 5.72 10.07 -0.67
N PHE A 123 6.64 10.74 -1.35
CA PHE A 123 8.06 10.39 -1.39
C PHE A 123 8.92 11.25 -0.47
N LEU A 124 8.35 12.25 0.19
CA LEU A 124 9.11 13.19 1.01
C LEU A 124 8.99 12.84 2.50
N SER A 125 10.03 13.16 3.26
CA SER A 125 9.94 13.12 4.72
C SER A 125 8.89 14.11 5.23
N GLY A 126 8.27 13.81 6.37
CA GLY A 126 7.18 14.64 6.91
C GLY A 126 7.54 16.11 7.06
N ASN A 127 8.77 16.41 7.50
CA ASN A 127 9.26 17.79 7.65
C ASN A 127 9.39 18.47 6.27
N LEU A 128 10.03 17.80 5.32
CA LEU A 128 10.25 18.31 3.97
C LEU A 128 8.92 18.50 3.22
N ALA A 129 8.00 17.52 3.35
CA ALA A 129 6.67 17.60 2.78
C ALA A 129 5.88 18.79 3.35
N SER A 130 5.91 18.99 4.66
CA SER A 130 5.20 20.10 5.32
C SER A 130 5.77 21.46 4.91
N GLN A 131 7.08 21.58 4.81
CA GLN A 131 7.74 22.80 4.35
C GLN A 131 7.32 23.14 2.91
N LEU A 132 7.49 22.18 1.99
CA LEU A 132 7.17 22.38 0.58
C LEU A 132 5.68 22.61 0.33
N MET A 133 4.79 21.89 1.04
CA MET A 133 3.35 22.19 0.98
C MET A 133 3.05 23.61 1.45
N GLY A 134 3.73 24.08 2.50
CA GLY A 134 3.60 25.44 3.00
C GLY A 134 4.00 26.48 1.94
N GLU A 135 5.15 26.30 1.33
CA GLU A 135 5.68 27.16 0.28
C GLU A 135 4.77 27.15 -0.97
N ASP A 136 4.36 25.97 -1.44
CA ASP A 136 3.49 25.81 -2.61
C ASP A 136 2.10 26.42 -2.39
N ASN A 137 1.56 26.34 -1.18
CA ASN A 137 0.28 26.97 -0.82
C ASN A 137 0.41 28.49 -0.71
N GLN A 138 1.49 29.00 -0.11
CA GLN A 138 1.75 30.44 -0.03
C GLN A 138 1.92 31.06 -1.40
N ASN A 139 2.59 30.35 -2.30
CA ASN A 139 2.81 30.79 -3.69
C ASN A 139 1.60 30.50 -4.60
N HIS A 140 0.54 29.89 -4.09
CA HIS A 140 -0.61 29.48 -4.90
C HIS A 140 -0.22 28.70 -6.17
N LEU A 141 0.79 27.84 -6.09
CA LEU A 141 1.44 27.19 -7.22
C LEU A 141 0.46 26.54 -8.20
N VAL A 142 -0.45 25.70 -7.70
CA VAL A 142 -1.45 24.99 -8.53
C VAL A 142 -2.35 26.00 -9.25
N SER A 143 -2.80 27.05 -8.55
CA SER A 143 -3.66 28.08 -9.15
C SER A 143 -2.95 28.89 -10.24
N GLN A 144 -1.69 29.20 -10.05
CA GLN A 144 -0.87 29.92 -11.04
C GLN A 144 -0.63 29.06 -12.28
N ILE A 145 -0.40 27.76 -12.12
CA ILE A 145 -0.22 26.83 -13.24
C ILE A 145 -1.53 26.68 -14.03
N VAL A 146 -2.65 26.43 -13.34
CA VAL A 146 -3.97 26.31 -13.97
C VAL A 146 -4.36 27.61 -14.65
N GLY A 147 -4.09 28.77 -14.01
CA GLY A 147 -4.33 30.10 -14.56
C GLY A 147 -3.37 30.51 -15.70
N GLY A 148 -2.35 29.68 -15.99
CA GLY A 148 -1.41 29.90 -17.09
C GLY A 148 -0.35 30.99 -16.83
N GLN A 149 -0.13 31.34 -15.56
CA GLN A 149 0.92 32.27 -15.15
C GLN A 149 2.31 31.61 -15.14
N ILE A 150 2.34 30.28 -14.90
CA ILE A 150 3.54 29.46 -14.97
C ILE A 150 3.51 28.64 -16.26
N GLU A 151 4.65 28.59 -16.95
CA GLU A 151 4.80 27.81 -18.18
C GLU A 151 4.65 26.31 -17.90
N GLN A 152 4.06 25.63 -18.86
CA GLN A 152 4.00 24.17 -18.84
C GLN A 152 5.37 23.60 -19.21
N SER A 153 5.78 22.58 -18.48
CA SER A 153 7.00 21.82 -18.76
C SER A 153 6.74 20.34 -18.61
N ASP A 154 7.37 19.56 -19.48
CA ASP A 154 7.49 18.12 -19.32
C ASP A 154 8.90 17.78 -18.84
N VAL A 155 9.07 16.63 -18.22
CA VAL A 155 10.35 16.22 -17.69
C VAL A 155 10.76 14.89 -18.28
N GLU A 156 11.98 14.85 -18.77
CA GLU A 156 12.62 13.62 -19.22
C GLU A 156 13.81 13.31 -18.31
N VAL A 157 13.70 12.25 -17.49
CA VAL A 157 14.80 11.79 -16.65
C VAL A 157 15.76 11.00 -17.51
N LYS A 158 16.94 11.55 -17.79
CA LYS A 158 17.97 10.94 -18.66
C LYS A 158 18.72 9.84 -17.95
N ASN A 159 19.07 10.05 -16.69
CA ASN A 159 19.85 9.09 -15.92
C ASN A 159 19.61 9.25 -14.42
N VAL A 160 19.63 8.12 -13.71
CA VAL A 160 19.66 8.06 -12.25
C VAL A 160 20.84 7.22 -11.82
N THR A 161 21.80 7.82 -11.17
CA THR A 161 22.98 7.15 -10.64
C THR A 161 22.91 7.07 -9.13
N ILE A 162 22.84 5.86 -8.58
CA ILE A 162 22.95 5.64 -7.14
C ILE A 162 24.43 5.81 -6.76
N THR A 163 24.74 6.85 -6.00
CA THR A 163 26.12 7.16 -5.60
C THR A 163 26.55 6.38 -4.36
N SER A 164 25.60 6.16 -3.46
CA SER A 164 25.83 5.34 -2.28
C SER A 164 24.54 4.64 -1.86
N MET A 165 24.66 3.43 -1.37
CA MET A 165 23.56 2.71 -0.73
C MET A 165 24.13 1.87 0.40
N SER A 166 23.74 2.13 1.62
CA SER A 166 24.14 1.41 2.82
C SER A 166 22.90 0.89 3.54
N GLN A 167 23.06 -0.24 4.21
CA GLN A 167 21.99 -0.82 5.03
C GLN A 167 22.34 -0.69 6.50
N GLU A 168 21.39 -0.26 7.27
CA GLU A 168 21.52 -0.09 8.70
C GLU A 168 20.35 -0.77 9.40
N THR A 169 20.61 -1.51 10.47
CA THR A 169 19.52 -2.10 11.26
C THR A 169 19.17 -1.16 12.40
N ILE A 170 17.99 -0.54 12.32
CA ILE A 170 17.47 0.37 13.33
C ILE A 170 16.23 -0.27 13.97
N GLN A 171 16.29 -0.50 15.28
CA GLN A 171 15.18 -1.10 16.05
C GLN A 171 14.65 -2.42 15.45
N GLY A 172 15.55 -3.25 14.91
CA GLY A 172 15.20 -4.53 14.31
C GLY A 172 14.61 -4.46 12.90
N ALA A 173 14.52 -3.28 12.29
CA ALA A 173 14.16 -3.10 10.89
C ALA A 173 15.42 -2.76 10.08
N VAL A 174 15.57 -3.39 8.93
CA VAL A 174 16.61 -3.06 7.97
C VAL A 174 16.17 -1.84 7.18
N ILE A 175 16.87 -0.72 7.36
CA ILE A 175 16.64 0.53 6.66
C ILE A 175 17.80 0.74 5.70
N ALA A 176 17.53 0.82 4.41
CA ALA A 176 18.52 1.19 3.43
C ALA A 176 18.54 2.72 3.28
N ARG A 177 19.73 3.33 3.37
CA ARG A 177 19.94 4.76 3.12
C ARG A 177 20.85 4.94 1.95
N GLY A 178 20.66 6.01 1.20
CA GLY A 178 21.50 6.26 0.05
C GLY A 178 21.41 7.69 -0.45
N THR A 179 22.29 7.95 -1.42
CA THR A 179 22.30 9.17 -2.20
C THR A 179 22.25 8.82 -3.69
N ALA A 180 21.58 9.65 -4.46
CA ALA A 180 21.45 9.49 -5.90
C ALA A 180 21.65 10.82 -6.61
N LEU A 181 22.19 10.74 -7.84
CA LEU A 181 22.25 11.86 -8.78
C LEU A 181 21.25 11.60 -9.92
N LEU A 182 20.38 12.55 -10.17
CA LEU A 182 19.41 12.51 -11.25
C LEU A 182 19.79 13.58 -12.28
N ALA A 183 20.01 13.16 -13.52
CA ALA A 183 20.13 14.07 -14.65
C ALA A 183 18.78 14.12 -15.37
N LEU A 184 18.18 15.29 -15.47
CA LEU A 184 16.88 15.49 -16.08
C LEU A 184 16.86 16.71 -17.00
N ASP A 185 16.03 16.63 -18.03
CA ASP A 185 15.75 17.69 -18.95
C ASP A 185 14.32 18.19 -18.70
N LYS A 186 14.19 19.51 -18.48
CA LYS A 186 12.89 20.19 -18.44
C LYS A 186 12.61 20.77 -19.81
N LEU A 187 11.59 20.24 -20.48
CA LEU A 187 11.17 20.65 -21.82
C LEU A 187 9.98 21.62 -21.68
N TYR A 188 10.21 22.87 -21.92
CA TYR A 188 9.16 23.89 -21.86
C TYR A 188 8.38 23.94 -23.17
N SER A 189 7.06 23.84 -23.07
CA SER A 189 6.17 23.98 -24.24
C SER A 189 6.16 25.38 -24.77
N PRO A 190 6.03 25.57 -26.10
CA PRO A 190 5.93 26.91 -26.70
C PRO A 190 4.69 27.61 -26.11
N SER A 191 4.88 28.86 -25.74
CA SER A 191 3.82 29.77 -25.32
C SER A 191 3.78 31.01 -26.25
N HIS A 192 2.74 31.84 -26.11
CA HIS A 192 2.60 33.03 -26.92
C HIS A 192 3.80 34.03 -26.82
N SER A 193 4.58 33.91 -25.75
CA SER A 193 5.70 34.82 -25.46
C SER A 193 7.07 34.15 -25.51
N HIS A 194 7.16 32.80 -25.59
CA HIS A 194 8.43 32.10 -25.50
C HIS A 194 8.51 30.96 -26.50
N GLU A 195 9.69 30.79 -27.08
CA GLU A 195 10.03 29.63 -27.90
C GLU A 195 10.22 28.39 -27.06
N PRO A 196 10.05 27.18 -27.63
CA PRO A 196 10.33 25.93 -26.92
C PRO A 196 11.81 25.92 -26.49
N ARG A 197 12.05 25.59 -25.23
CA ARG A 197 13.39 25.48 -24.67
C ARG A 197 13.55 24.25 -23.82
N THR A 198 14.78 23.75 -23.77
CA THR A 198 15.16 22.63 -22.89
C THR A 198 16.17 23.16 -21.89
N GLU A 199 15.95 22.85 -20.65
CA GLU A 199 16.88 23.14 -19.56
C GLU A 199 17.40 21.83 -18.98
N HIS A 200 18.74 21.77 -18.82
CA HIS A 200 19.41 20.61 -18.23
C HIS A 200 19.61 20.83 -16.74
N TRP A 201 19.20 19.86 -15.96
CA TRP A 201 19.25 19.92 -14.50
C TRP A 201 19.96 18.70 -13.94
N LEU A 202 20.80 18.93 -12.95
CA LEU A 202 21.42 17.88 -12.14
C LEU A 202 20.89 18.00 -10.71
N MET A 203 20.35 16.94 -10.20
CA MET A 203 19.75 16.91 -8.89
C MET A 203 20.42 15.86 -8.02
N SER A 204 20.78 16.24 -6.82
CA SER A 204 21.28 15.35 -5.78
C SER A 204 20.16 15.06 -4.78
N VAL A 205 19.94 13.80 -4.48
CA VAL A 205 18.86 13.32 -3.61
C VAL A 205 19.41 12.43 -2.53
N THR A 206 19.09 12.73 -1.28
CA THR A 206 19.35 11.86 -0.12
C THR A 206 18.04 11.18 0.29
N TYR A 207 18.05 9.87 0.42
CA TYR A 207 16.86 9.08 0.69
C TYR A 207 17.13 7.93 1.66
N TYR A 208 16.04 7.41 2.23
CA TYR A 208 16.02 6.11 2.90
C TYR A 208 14.83 5.29 2.45
N LEU A 209 14.89 3.99 2.66
CA LEU A 209 13.85 3.02 2.31
C LEU A 209 13.37 2.36 3.60
N ASN A 210 12.08 2.49 3.89
CA ASN A 210 11.46 1.89 5.06
C ASN A 210 10.17 1.15 4.68
N PRO A 211 10.26 -0.10 4.23
CA PRO A 211 9.08 -0.87 3.83
C PRO A 211 8.06 -1.06 4.95
N LYS A 212 8.49 -1.06 6.21
CA LYS A 212 7.59 -1.17 7.36
C LYS A 212 6.65 0.04 7.47
N GLN A 213 7.13 1.22 7.11
CA GLN A 213 6.34 2.45 7.11
C GLN A 213 5.19 2.39 6.10
N VAL A 214 5.34 1.62 5.01
CA VAL A 214 4.31 1.50 3.97
C VAL A 214 3.00 0.99 4.54
N SER A 215 3.04 -0.06 5.34
CA SER A 215 1.84 -0.63 5.95
C SER A 215 1.13 0.32 6.91
N ASP A 216 1.90 1.16 7.61
CA ASP A 216 1.34 2.14 8.56
C ASP A 216 0.74 3.35 7.83
N GLN A 217 1.40 3.83 6.80
CA GLN A 217 0.91 4.92 5.95
C GLN A 217 -0.31 4.50 5.12
N ALA A 218 -0.35 3.27 4.63
CA ALA A 218 -1.46 2.75 3.85
C ALA A 218 -2.77 2.64 4.67
N LYS A 219 -2.70 2.53 6.00
CA LYS A 219 -3.88 2.59 6.87
C LYS A 219 -4.55 3.96 6.83
N ILE A 220 -3.76 5.02 6.65
CA ILE A 220 -4.23 6.41 6.61
C ILE A 220 -4.56 6.79 5.17
N TYR A 221 -3.69 6.43 4.25
CA TYR A 221 -3.77 6.73 2.81
C TYR A 221 -3.65 5.44 2.00
N PRO A 222 -4.76 4.77 1.65
CA PRO A 222 -4.73 3.48 0.95
C PRO A 222 -3.96 3.48 -0.38
N GLN A 223 -3.93 4.62 -1.05
CA GLN A 223 -3.17 4.78 -2.30
C GLN A 223 -1.65 4.80 -2.12
N TYR A 224 -1.14 4.95 -0.87
CA TYR A 224 0.30 5.02 -0.59
C TYR A 224 1.04 3.78 -1.07
N GLU A 225 0.47 2.58 -0.87
CA GLU A 225 1.04 1.32 -1.29
C GLU A 225 1.26 1.21 -2.80
N PHE A 226 0.40 1.85 -3.59
CA PHE A 226 0.50 1.83 -5.05
C PHE A 226 1.51 2.86 -5.57
N ILE A 227 1.62 4.00 -4.88
CA ILE A 227 2.48 5.11 -5.31
C ILE A 227 3.92 4.86 -4.84
N ASN A 228 4.10 4.42 -3.59
CA ASN A 228 5.42 4.28 -2.97
C ASN A 228 5.55 2.94 -2.21
N PRO A 229 5.51 1.79 -2.89
CA PRO A 229 5.54 0.48 -2.25
C PRO A 229 6.87 0.14 -1.57
N LEU A 230 7.96 0.83 -1.90
CA LEU A 230 9.25 0.64 -1.25
C LEU A 230 9.40 1.45 0.05
N GLY A 231 8.47 2.38 0.33
CA GLY A 231 8.63 3.34 1.41
C GLY A 231 9.86 4.23 1.20
N LEU A 232 10.13 4.59 -0.07
CA LEU A 232 11.19 5.52 -0.44
C LEU A 232 10.88 6.89 0.17
N THR A 233 11.76 7.38 1.02
CA THR A 233 11.56 8.66 1.70
C THR A 233 12.75 9.55 1.45
N ILE A 234 12.53 10.64 0.74
CA ILE A 234 13.52 11.67 0.42
C ILE A 234 13.59 12.63 1.62
N THR A 235 14.77 12.79 2.17
CA THR A 235 15.03 13.68 3.29
C THR A 235 15.55 15.03 2.86
N GLU A 236 16.27 15.04 1.73
CA GLU A 236 16.91 16.24 1.20
C GLU A 236 17.10 16.09 -0.30
N PHE A 237 16.96 17.18 -1.02
CA PHE A 237 17.33 17.26 -2.42
C PHE A 237 17.85 18.66 -2.77
N HIS A 238 18.81 18.71 -3.70
CA HIS A 238 19.39 19.94 -4.21
C HIS A 238 19.33 19.94 -5.73
N GLU A 239 18.88 21.05 -6.29
CA GLU A 239 18.69 21.24 -7.73
C GLU A 239 19.76 22.20 -8.26
N ASN A 240 20.50 21.79 -9.29
CA ASN A 240 21.46 22.61 -9.97
C ASN A 240 21.16 22.64 -11.47
N ARG A 241 20.92 23.83 -12.01
CA ARG A 241 20.79 24.02 -13.45
C ARG A 241 22.18 23.96 -14.09
N VAL A 242 22.32 23.10 -15.09
CA VAL A 242 23.55 22.99 -15.88
C VAL A 242 23.48 23.92 -17.07
N SER A 243 24.31 24.94 -17.12
CA SER A 243 24.44 25.78 -18.33
C SER A 243 25.22 25.01 -19.39
N VAL A 244 24.71 24.96 -20.62
CA VAL A 244 25.36 24.25 -21.74
C VAL A 244 26.75 24.84 -22.06
N ASP A 245 27.00 26.10 -21.71
CA ASP A 245 28.28 26.77 -21.90
C ASP A 245 29.42 26.19 -21.03
N SER A 246 29.09 25.39 -20.02
CA SER A 246 30.10 24.73 -19.15
C SER A 246 30.60 23.40 -19.69
N ILE A 247 30.01 22.89 -20.77
CA ILE A 247 30.49 21.69 -21.47
C ILE A 247 31.32 22.15 -22.67
N ALA A 248 32.42 22.84 -22.42
CA ALA A 248 33.44 22.98 -23.44
C ALA A 248 33.91 21.54 -23.78
N PRO A 249 33.98 21.19 -25.10
CA PRO A 249 34.49 19.89 -25.50
C PRO A 249 35.92 19.79 -24.92
N GLY A 250 36.08 18.87 -23.97
CA GLY A 250 37.38 18.67 -23.29
C GLY A 250 38.45 18.52 -24.32
N THR A 251 39.38 19.46 -24.33
CA THR A 251 40.66 19.35 -24.97
C THR A 251 41.31 18.09 -24.37
N LEU A 252 41.27 17.01 -25.11
CA LEU A 252 42.14 15.87 -24.86
C LEU A 252 43.54 16.42 -24.96
N ALA A 253 44.16 16.68 -23.80
CA ALA A 253 45.57 16.97 -23.73
C ALA A 253 46.28 15.71 -24.23
N THR A 254 46.65 15.73 -25.50
CA THR A 254 47.66 14.86 -26.09
C THR A 254 48.94 15.11 -25.34
N THR A 255 49.22 14.29 -24.35
CA THR A 255 50.56 14.17 -23.77
C THR A 255 51.45 13.57 -24.86
N ASP A 256 52.05 14.47 -25.64
CA ASP A 256 53.13 14.15 -26.56
C ASP A 256 54.34 13.79 -25.70
N GLY A 257 54.60 12.49 -25.57
CA GLY A 257 55.76 11.94 -24.89
C GLY A 257 57.01 12.22 -25.70
N ALA A 258 57.72 13.26 -25.36
CA ALA A 258 59.12 13.43 -25.82
C ALA A 258 60.02 12.56 -24.99
N VAL A 259 60.44 11.45 -25.59
CA VAL A 259 61.62 10.66 -25.22
C VAL A 259 62.86 11.52 -25.47
N ARG A 260 63.68 11.72 -24.45
CA ARG A 260 65.14 11.83 -24.51
C ARG A 260 65.76 11.32 -23.24
#